data_ec62c1577d0a45e59169ea34f98e2fe0
#
_entry.id   ec62c1577d0a45e59169ea34f98e2fe0
#
_cell.length_a   1.000
_cell.length_b   1.000
_cell.length_c   1.000
_cell.angle_alpha   90.00
_cell.angle_beta   90.00
_cell.angle_gamma   90.00
#
_symmetry.space_group_name_H-M   'P 1'
#
loop_
_entity.id
_entity.type
_entity.pdbx_description
1 polymer ?
#
loop_
_entity_poly.entity_id
_entity_poly.type
_entity_poly.pdbx_seq_one_letter_code
_entity_poly.pdbx_strand_id
1 'polypeptide(L)'
;MKHEINSMPLVMEAPGTQLRVVKGLEGMASAYVQLPAGTDLTPMLKGLPNDMCQCPHWGYMIEGKLNIRYQDDSVEVITGGSVFYLPPGHTVWVDEDATFVDFSPEKEYGDVIEHITGKK
;
A
#
# COMPACT_ATOMS: atom_id res chain seq x y z
N MET A 1 -17.57 11.85 9.93
CA MET A 1 -16.67 11.90 8.77
C MET A 1 -16.05 10.54 8.46
N LYS A 2 -16.80 9.51 8.69
CA LYS A 2 -16.39 8.17 8.34
C LYS A 2 -16.53 7.94 6.84
N HIS A 3 -15.82 6.94 6.33
CA HIS A 3 -15.97 6.47 4.97
C HIS A 3 -16.20 4.96 5.00
N GLU A 4 -17.34 4.53 4.48
CA GLU A 4 -17.60 3.11 4.30
C GLU A 4 -16.64 2.60 3.23
N ILE A 5 -16.05 1.45 3.43
CA ILE A 5 -15.04 0.91 2.51
C ILE A 5 -15.60 0.83 1.08
N ASN A 6 -16.82 0.31 0.93
CA ASN A 6 -17.43 0.16 -0.39
C ASN A 6 -17.76 1.50 -1.07
N SER A 7 -17.71 2.60 -0.33
CA SER A 7 -17.95 3.95 -0.87
C SER A 7 -16.65 4.68 -1.18
N MET A 8 -15.50 4.12 -0.81
CA MET A 8 -14.22 4.74 -1.10
C MET A 8 -13.90 4.59 -2.59
N PRO A 9 -13.38 5.65 -3.24
CA PRO A 9 -13.07 5.59 -4.65
C PRO A 9 -12.12 4.45 -5.01
N LEU A 10 -12.48 3.69 -6.02
CA LEU A 10 -11.68 2.57 -6.50
C LEU A 10 -10.64 3.10 -7.50
N VAL A 11 -9.36 2.96 -7.15
CA VAL A 11 -8.24 3.49 -7.92
C VAL A 11 -7.64 2.41 -8.81
N MET A 12 -7.64 1.17 -8.33
CA MET A 12 -7.09 0.04 -9.07
C MET A 12 -7.93 -1.20 -8.75
N GLU A 13 -8.24 -1.97 -9.79
CA GLU A 13 -8.99 -3.22 -9.64
C GLU A 13 -8.49 -4.26 -10.64
N ALA A 14 -8.36 -5.48 -10.15
CA ALA A 14 -8.06 -6.66 -10.95
C ALA A 14 -8.59 -7.85 -10.15
N PRO A 15 -8.65 -9.07 -10.70
CA PRO A 15 -9.13 -10.22 -9.91
C PRO A 15 -8.38 -10.35 -8.59
N GLY A 16 -9.11 -10.26 -7.47
CA GLY A 16 -8.54 -10.34 -6.12
C GLY A 16 -7.80 -9.09 -5.66
N THR A 17 -7.70 -8.06 -6.49
CA THR A 17 -6.99 -6.82 -6.17
C THR A 17 -7.96 -5.67 -6.08
N GLN A 18 -7.88 -4.90 -4.98
CA GLN A 18 -8.60 -3.64 -4.85
C GLN A 18 -7.68 -2.63 -4.17
N LEU A 19 -7.66 -1.42 -4.73
CA LEU A 19 -7.04 -0.28 -4.07
C LEU A 19 -8.08 0.84 -4.05
N ARG A 20 -8.55 1.19 -2.87
CA ARG A 20 -9.52 2.25 -2.66
C ARG A 20 -8.88 3.35 -1.83
N VAL A 21 -9.04 4.60 -2.24
CA VAL A 21 -8.33 5.72 -1.63
C VAL A 21 -9.26 6.90 -1.40
N VAL A 22 -9.21 7.47 -0.20
CA VAL A 22 -9.85 8.75 0.13
C VAL A 22 -8.75 9.77 0.38
N LYS A 23 -8.82 10.90 -0.30
CA LYS A 23 -7.86 12.02 -0.17
C LYS A 23 -8.50 13.18 0.58
N GLY A 24 -7.72 14.22 0.85
CA GLY A 24 -8.25 15.45 1.42
C GLY A 24 -8.49 15.40 2.91
N LEU A 25 -7.77 14.53 3.62
CA LEU A 25 -7.90 14.36 5.06
C LEU A 25 -6.77 15.13 5.76
N GLU A 26 -6.78 16.46 5.66
CA GLU A 26 -5.74 17.33 6.24
C GLU A 26 -4.33 16.94 5.75
N GLY A 27 -4.19 16.75 4.44
CA GLY A 27 -2.92 16.37 3.83
C GLY A 27 -2.63 14.88 3.88
N MET A 28 -3.58 14.07 4.36
CA MET A 28 -3.43 12.62 4.44
C MET A 28 -4.40 11.93 3.50
N ALA A 29 -4.04 10.72 3.11
CA ALA A 29 -4.91 9.82 2.36
C ALA A 29 -5.11 8.54 3.16
N SER A 30 -6.30 7.97 3.07
CA SER A 30 -6.63 6.69 3.66
C SER A 30 -6.82 5.67 2.55
N ALA A 31 -6.26 4.49 2.69
CA ALA A 31 -6.38 3.44 1.68
C ALA A 31 -6.88 2.14 2.27
N TYR A 32 -7.68 1.44 1.49
CA TYR A 32 -8.07 0.05 1.74
C TYR A 32 -7.49 -0.78 0.62
N VAL A 33 -6.72 -1.79 0.98
CA VAL A 33 -5.96 -2.58 0.00
C VAL A 33 -6.25 -4.07 0.17
N GLN A 34 -6.58 -4.73 -0.94
CA GLN A 34 -6.66 -6.19 -1.03
C GLN A 34 -5.68 -6.65 -2.09
N LEU A 35 -4.85 -7.63 -1.75
CA LEU A 35 -3.87 -8.22 -2.66
C LEU A 35 -4.03 -9.73 -2.68
N PRO A 36 -4.14 -10.36 -3.86
CA PRO A 36 -4.22 -11.82 -3.94
C PRO A 36 -2.86 -12.46 -3.73
N ALA A 37 -2.88 -13.73 -3.30
CA ALA A 37 -1.68 -14.53 -3.13
C ALA A 37 -0.80 -14.45 -4.38
N GLY A 38 0.51 -14.28 -4.17
CA GLY A 38 1.48 -14.21 -5.24
C GLY A 38 1.73 -12.81 -5.80
N THR A 39 1.06 -11.79 -5.27
CA THR A 39 1.32 -10.41 -5.71
C THR A 39 2.68 -9.95 -5.23
N ASP A 40 3.48 -9.40 -6.13
CA ASP A 40 4.75 -8.76 -5.81
C ASP A 40 4.73 -7.36 -6.43
N LEU A 41 4.81 -6.33 -5.58
CA LEU A 41 4.76 -4.95 -6.04
C LEU A 41 6.11 -4.47 -6.57
N THR A 42 7.19 -5.22 -6.34
CA THR A 42 8.54 -4.80 -6.71
C THR A 42 8.67 -4.37 -8.18
N PRO A 43 8.14 -5.13 -9.16
CA PRO A 43 8.24 -4.70 -10.56
C PRO A 43 7.54 -3.38 -10.83
N MET A 44 6.46 -3.08 -10.10
CA MET A 44 5.69 -1.84 -10.29
C MET A 44 6.42 -0.63 -9.73
N LEU A 45 7.37 -0.84 -8.83
CA LEU A 45 8.11 0.25 -8.19
C LEU A 45 9.39 0.60 -8.95
N LYS A 46 9.71 -0.13 -9.99
CA LYS A 46 10.90 0.13 -10.80
C LYS A 46 10.81 1.54 -11.40
N GLY A 47 11.90 2.30 -11.25
CA GLY A 47 11.95 3.68 -11.71
C GLY A 47 11.79 4.71 -10.60
N LEU A 48 11.23 4.31 -9.46
CA LEU A 48 11.26 5.14 -8.26
C LEU A 48 12.66 5.08 -7.62
N PRO A 49 13.01 6.03 -6.73
CA PRO A 49 14.32 6.00 -6.08
C PRO A 49 14.60 4.63 -5.45
N ASN A 50 15.75 4.03 -5.80
CA ASN A 50 16.14 2.69 -5.37
C ASN A 50 15.15 1.59 -5.76
N ASP A 51 14.26 1.87 -6.73
CA ASP A 51 13.20 0.96 -7.15
C ASP A 51 12.30 0.53 -6.00
N MET A 52 12.06 1.45 -5.07
CA MET A 52 11.26 1.23 -3.87
C MET A 52 10.23 2.33 -3.67
N CYS A 53 9.18 2.00 -2.91
CA CYS A 53 8.16 2.96 -2.53
C CYS A 53 8.76 3.96 -1.52
N GLN A 54 8.67 5.24 -1.82
CA GLN A 54 9.21 6.30 -0.97
C GLN A 54 8.14 6.95 -0.09
N CYS A 55 6.90 6.47 -0.17
CA CYS A 55 5.82 6.98 0.66
C CYS A 55 5.79 6.25 2.00
N PRO A 56 5.82 6.96 3.13
CA PRO A 56 5.63 6.30 4.42
C PRO A 56 4.17 5.90 4.59
N HIS A 57 3.93 4.80 5.29
CA HIS A 57 2.59 4.31 5.58
C HIS A 57 2.45 3.96 7.05
N TRP A 58 1.32 4.32 7.63
CA TRP A 58 0.91 3.88 8.98
C TRP A 58 -0.37 3.11 8.80
N GLY A 59 -0.46 1.89 9.30
CA GLY A 59 -1.63 1.10 9.01
C GLY A 59 -1.95 -0.01 10.01
N TYR A 60 -2.95 -0.77 9.64
CA TYR A 60 -3.42 -1.93 10.40
C TYR A 60 -3.65 -3.09 9.44
N MET A 61 -3.01 -4.22 9.75
CA MET A 61 -3.16 -5.44 8.97
C MET A 61 -4.43 -6.16 9.41
N ILE A 62 -5.42 -6.23 8.53
CA ILE A 62 -6.70 -6.86 8.84
C ILE A 62 -6.58 -8.38 8.74
N GLU A 63 -6.02 -8.88 7.64
CA GLU A 63 -6.00 -10.29 7.33
C GLU A 63 -4.79 -10.63 6.46
N GLY A 64 -4.23 -11.81 6.65
CA GLY A 64 -3.09 -12.27 5.88
C GLY A 64 -1.77 -11.75 6.40
N LYS A 65 -0.78 -11.68 5.52
CA LYS A 65 0.57 -11.24 5.86
C LYS A 65 1.14 -10.38 4.75
N LEU A 66 1.91 -9.35 5.15
CA LEU A 66 2.74 -8.59 4.22
C LEU A 66 4.19 -8.94 4.46
N ASN A 67 4.93 -9.27 3.40
CA ASN A 67 6.37 -9.40 3.45
C ASN A 67 6.93 -8.06 2.98
N ILE A 68 7.83 -7.48 3.76
CA ILE A 68 8.40 -6.17 3.49
C ILE A 68 9.92 -6.33 3.39
N ARG A 69 10.52 -5.75 2.36
CA ARG A 69 11.97 -5.57 2.30
C ARG A 69 12.26 -4.08 2.33
N TYR A 70 13.19 -3.70 3.18
CA TYR A 70 13.61 -2.32 3.35
C TYR A 70 14.87 -2.02 2.56
N GLN A 71 15.21 -0.75 2.49
CA GLN A 71 16.34 -0.26 1.71
C GLN A 71 17.70 -0.84 2.15
N ASP A 72 17.82 -1.25 3.41
CA ASP A 72 19.01 -1.90 3.96
C ASP A 72 19.01 -3.42 3.76
N ASP A 73 18.08 -3.93 2.93
CA ASP A 73 17.87 -5.35 2.64
C ASP A 73 17.32 -6.18 3.80
N SER A 74 16.98 -5.55 4.92
CA SER A 74 16.30 -6.27 6.00
C SER A 74 14.86 -6.60 5.57
N VAL A 75 14.32 -7.67 6.11
CA VAL A 75 12.98 -8.18 5.80
C VAL A 75 12.16 -8.29 7.07
N GLU A 76 10.89 -7.92 6.95
CA GLU A 76 9.94 -8.02 8.05
C GLU A 76 8.64 -8.65 7.54
N VAL A 77 7.96 -9.42 8.39
CA VAL A 77 6.63 -9.97 8.10
C VAL A 77 5.64 -9.31 9.03
N ILE A 78 4.59 -8.71 8.44
CA ILE A 78 3.51 -8.07 9.19
C ILE A 78 2.29 -8.97 9.09
N THR A 79 1.78 -9.45 10.23
CA THR A 79 0.67 -10.40 10.28
C THR A 79 -0.65 -9.73 10.64
N GLY A 80 -1.76 -10.35 10.28
CA GLY A 80 -3.09 -9.88 10.65
C GLY A 80 -3.21 -9.60 12.14
N GLY A 81 -3.85 -8.48 12.48
CA GLY A 81 -3.97 -8.02 13.84
C GLY A 81 -2.84 -7.12 14.31
N SER A 82 -1.94 -6.71 13.42
CA SER A 82 -0.80 -5.84 13.74
C SER A 82 -1.00 -4.43 13.23
N VAL A 83 -0.60 -3.45 14.04
CA VAL A 83 -0.40 -2.07 13.57
C VAL A 83 1.02 -2.00 13.01
N PHE A 84 1.19 -1.26 11.90
CA PHE A 84 2.50 -1.20 11.27
C PHE A 84 2.88 0.21 10.86
N TYR A 85 4.18 0.41 10.69
CA TYR A 85 4.75 1.59 10.07
C TYR A 85 5.76 1.14 9.02
N LEU A 86 5.60 1.64 7.79
CA LEU A 86 6.56 1.40 6.71
C LEU A 86 7.26 2.72 6.40
N PRO A 87 8.55 2.86 6.74
CA PRO A 87 9.30 4.05 6.37
C PRO A 87 9.51 4.13 4.85
N PRO A 88 9.86 5.30 4.32
CA PRO A 88 10.26 5.40 2.92
C PRO A 88 11.38 4.41 2.59
N GLY A 89 11.34 3.84 1.38
CA GLY A 89 12.35 2.87 0.96
C GLY A 89 11.97 1.44 1.31
N HIS A 90 10.82 0.98 0.83
CA HIS A 90 10.36 -0.39 1.05
C HIS A 90 9.72 -0.95 -0.22
N THR A 91 9.68 -2.28 -0.30
CA THR A 91 8.86 -3.01 -1.26
C THR A 91 8.07 -4.09 -0.54
N VAL A 92 6.98 -4.53 -1.17
CA VAL A 92 5.99 -5.43 -0.55
C VAL A 92 5.68 -6.59 -1.50
N TRP A 93 5.61 -7.81 -0.94
CA TRP A 93 5.04 -8.95 -1.67
C TRP A 93 4.22 -9.80 -0.70
N VAL A 94 3.27 -10.58 -1.25
CA VAL A 94 2.40 -11.43 -0.44
C VAL A 94 2.38 -12.85 -0.99
N ASP A 95 2.39 -13.83 -0.08
CA ASP A 95 2.35 -15.26 -0.41
C ASP A 95 0.92 -15.80 -0.28
N GLU A 96 0.06 -15.12 0.46
CA GLU A 96 -1.36 -15.45 0.64
C GLU A 96 -2.19 -14.18 0.51
N ASP A 97 -3.50 -14.32 0.36
CA ASP A 97 -4.39 -13.17 0.28
C ASP A 97 -4.21 -12.27 1.49
N ALA A 98 -4.09 -10.98 1.25
CA ALA A 98 -3.83 -9.99 2.30
C ALA A 98 -4.78 -8.81 2.17
N THR A 99 -5.23 -8.29 3.32
CA THR A 99 -6.12 -7.12 3.39
C THR A 99 -5.63 -6.21 4.49
N PHE A 100 -5.48 -4.93 4.18
CA PHE A 100 -5.05 -3.94 5.17
C PHE A 100 -5.58 -2.55 4.84
N VAL A 101 -5.52 -1.69 5.85
CA VAL A 101 -5.77 -0.26 5.67
C VAL A 101 -4.51 0.49 6.06
N ASP A 102 -4.24 1.59 5.37
CA ASP A 102 -3.15 2.47 5.75
C ASP A 102 -3.50 3.94 5.55
N PHE A 103 -2.70 4.78 6.17
CA PHE A 103 -2.82 6.23 6.12
C PHE A 103 -1.46 6.77 5.72
N SER A 104 -1.45 7.67 4.76
CA SER A 104 -0.20 8.11 4.14
C SER A 104 -0.30 9.59 3.78
N PRO A 105 0.84 10.31 3.72
CA PRO A 105 0.83 11.66 3.18
C PRO A 105 0.28 11.64 1.76
N GLU A 106 -0.72 12.47 1.50
CA GLU A 106 -1.47 12.46 0.24
C GLU A 106 -0.56 12.68 -0.98
N LYS A 107 0.37 13.61 -0.89
CA LYS A 107 1.24 13.94 -2.02
C LYS A 107 2.14 12.76 -2.39
N GLU A 108 2.87 12.22 -1.42
CA GLU A 108 3.79 11.11 -1.65
C GLU A 108 3.04 9.86 -2.10
N TYR A 109 1.86 9.61 -1.52
CA TYR A 109 1.04 8.49 -1.92
C TYR A 109 0.54 8.65 -3.35
N GLY A 110 0.09 9.85 -3.70
CA GLY A 110 -0.34 10.16 -5.06
C GLY A 110 0.76 9.95 -6.09
N ASP A 111 2.00 10.33 -5.76
CA ASP A 111 3.14 10.14 -6.64
C ASP A 111 3.39 8.65 -6.92
N VAL A 112 3.30 7.81 -5.90
CA VAL A 112 3.48 6.36 -6.06
C VAL A 112 2.34 5.75 -6.87
N ILE A 113 1.09 6.11 -6.57
CA ILE A 113 -0.06 5.59 -7.32
C ILE A 113 0.03 5.99 -8.79
N GLU A 114 0.38 7.24 -9.06
CA GLU A 114 0.57 7.73 -10.43
C GLU A 114 1.63 6.91 -11.16
N HIS A 115 2.74 6.63 -10.48
CA HIS A 115 3.82 5.82 -11.04
C HIS A 115 3.35 4.40 -11.38
N ILE A 116 2.63 3.75 -10.45
CA ILE A 116 2.14 2.38 -10.61
C ILE A 116 1.09 2.28 -11.70
N THR A 117 0.15 3.22 -11.73
CA THR A 117 -0.98 3.18 -12.68
C THR A 117 -0.67 3.84 -14.01
N GLY A 118 0.37 4.67 -14.09
CA GLY A 118 0.67 5.47 -15.28
C GLY A 118 -0.33 6.60 -15.51
N LYS A 119 -1.13 6.95 -14.52
CA LYS A 119 -2.16 8.00 -14.62
C LYS A 119 -1.79 9.18 -13.74
N LYS A 120 -1.94 10.36 -14.32
CA LYS A 120 -1.75 11.62 -13.59
C LYS A 120 -3.04 12.15 -13.02
#